data_63295ae14508f31be558e8ee93682f2f
#
_entry.id   63295ae14508f31be558e8ee93682f2f
#
_cell.length_a   1.000
_cell.length_b   1.000
_cell.length_c   1.000
_cell.angle_alpha   90.00
_cell.angle_beta   90.00
_cell.angle_gamma   90.00
#
_symmetry.space_group_name_H-M   'P 1'
#
loop_
_entity.id
_entity.type
_entity.pdbx_description
1 polymer ?
#
loop_
_entity_poly.entity_id
_entity_poly.type
_entity_poly.pdbx_seq_one_letter_code
_entity_poly.pdbx_strand_id
1 'polypeptide(L)'
;TEMLRKKGVVGKFVEYFGEGVGTLSVADRATMANMAPEYGATIGIFPVDAKTIEYLRATDRGEKAERAEAYYKAQGLFVEGKQTPANYSDVLKLDLSTVEPSLAGPSKPHDRSALGSVRGSFRKFAAARYATELSGVPAAKLATWVAEGGTLASKCLELEATHPDADFGPLGQSVPVTDPLGNKYGLVNGSVV
;
A
#
# COMPACT_ATOMS: atom_id res chain seq x y z
N THR A 1 -5.55 -3.71 5.05
CA THR A 1 -6.65 -2.87 4.49
C THR A 1 -7.58 -3.72 3.61
N GLU A 2 -7.08 -4.36 2.53
CA GLU A 2 -7.87 -5.15 1.58
C GLU A 2 -8.72 -6.25 2.27
N MET A 3 -8.12 -7.08 3.12
CA MET A 3 -8.80 -8.16 3.82
C MET A 3 -9.94 -7.66 4.72
N LEU A 4 -9.69 -6.59 5.49
CA LEU A 4 -10.70 -5.98 6.35
C LEU A 4 -11.83 -5.35 5.52
N ARG A 5 -11.49 -4.72 4.40
CA ARG A 5 -12.50 -4.16 3.48
C ARG A 5 -13.39 -5.26 2.90
N LYS A 6 -12.81 -6.38 2.46
CA LYS A 6 -13.56 -7.55 1.96
C LYS A 6 -14.42 -8.19 3.05
N LYS A 7 -13.93 -8.22 4.29
CA LYS A 7 -14.68 -8.74 5.44
C LYS A 7 -15.90 -7.90 5.78
N GLY A 8 -15.89 -6.61 5.50
CA GLY A 8 -16.98 -5.70 5.82
C GLY A 8 -17.01 -5.32 7.30
N VAL A 9 -16.10 -4.44 7.69
CA VAL A 9 -15.93 -3.97 9.09
C VAL A 9 -16.54 -2.60 9.35
N VAL A 10 -17.49 -2.17 8.54
CA VAL A 10 -18.17 -0.88 8.70
C VAL A 10 -18.86 -0.80 10.06
N GLY A 11 -18.61 0.29 10.78
CA GLY A 11 -19.17 0.52 12.13
C GLY A 11 -18.58 -0.37 13.23
N LYS A 12 -17.50 -1.11 12.94
CA LYS A 12 -16.83 -1.98 13.92
C LYS A 12 -15.54 -1.34 14.42
N PHE A 13 -15.10 -1.76 15.60
CA PHE A 13 -13.75 -1.55 16.10
C PHE A 13 -12.90 -2.75 15.68
N VAL A 14 -11.73 -2.49 15.12
CA VAL A 14 -10.78 -3.53 14.75
C VAL A 14 -9.64 -3.53 15.76
N GLU A 15 -9.53 -4.58 16.53
CA GLU A 15 -8.42 -4.80 17.45
C GLU A 15 -7.42 -5.77 16.83
N TYR A 16 -6.15 -5.37 16.83
CA TYR A 16 -5.05 -6.18 16.33
C TYR A 16 -4.40 -6.93 17.49
N PHE A 17 -4.30 -8.22 17.40
CA PHE A 17 -3.74 -9.07 18.45
C PHE A 17 -2.96 -10.25 17.88
N GLY A 18 -2.24 -10.96 18.73
CA GLY A 18 -1.45 -12.13 18.38
C GLY A 18 0.05 -11.87 18.35
N GLU A 19 0.82 -12.95 18.21
CA GLU A 19 2.29 -12.92 18.36
C GLU A 19 2.98 -11.99 17.34
N GLY A 20 2.47 -11.91 16.11
CA GLY A 20 2.99 -11.03 15.07
C GLY A 20 2.92 -9.54 15.40
N VAL A 21 1.98 -9.12 16.27
CA VAL A 21 1.85 -7.69 16.64
C VAL A 21 3.09 -7.20 17.38
N GLY A 22 3.71 -8.03 18.22
CA GLY A 22 4.93 -7.70 18.96
C GLY A 22 6.15 -7.42 18.05
N THR A 23 6.12 -7.86 16.80
CA THR A 23 7.20 -7.61 15.83
C THR A 23 7.05 -6.27 15.11
N LEU A 24 5.86 -5.67 15.13
CA LEU A 24 5.55 -4.42 14.44
C LEU A 24 6.02 -3.21 15.24
N SER A 25 6.66 -2.27 14.57
CA SER A 25 6.98 -0.97 15.15
C SER A 25 5.71 -0.15 15.44
N VAL A 26 5.81 0.87 16.29
CA VAL A 26 4.68 1.80 16.51
C VAL A 26 4.31 2.54 15.22
N ALA A 27 5.27 2.83 14.35
CA ALA A 27 5.02 3.45 13.06
C ALA A 27 4.17 2.55 12.14
N ASP A 28 4.48 1.24 12.07
CA ASP A 28 3.69 0.27 11.30
C ASP A 28 2.27 0.17 11.84
N ARG A 29 2.12 0.07 13.16
CA ARG A 29 0.81 0.03 13.83
C ARG A 29 0.00 1.29 13.57
N ALA A 30 0.63 2.46 13.67
CA ALA A 30 0.00 3.76 13.40
C ALA A 30 -0.48 3.84 11.95
N THR A 31 0.31 3.36 10.99
CA THR A 31 -0.07 3.30 9.58
C THR A 31 -1.35 2.46 9.38
N MET A 32 -1.40 1.26 9.96
CA MET A 32 -2.58 0.40 9.86
C MET A 32 -3.81 0.99 10.56
N ALA A 33 -3.64 1.57 11.75
CA ALA A 33 -4.73 2.21 12.49
C ALA A 33 -5.27 3.45 11.77
N ASN A 34 -4.38 4.27 11.18
CA ASN A 34 -4.74 5.45 10.41
C ASN A 34 -5.55 5.12 9.14
N MET A 35 -5.40 3.91 8.62
CA MET A 35 -6.16 3.43 7.46
C MET A 35 -7.55 2.87 7.82
N ALA A 36 -8.04 3.09 9.04
CA ALA A 36 -9.38 2.65 9.44
C ALA A 36 -10.50 3.14 8.49
N PRO A 37 -10.50 4.40 8.01
CA PRO A 37 -11.47 4.84 7.02
C PRO A 37 -11.40 4.05 5.70
N GLU A 38 -10.22 3.71 5.22
CA GLU A 38 -10.02 2.97 3.96
C GLU A 38 -10.59 1.56 4.03
N TYR A 39 -10.42 0.84 5.15
CA TYR A 39 -11.07 -0.46 5.31
C TYR A 39 -12.50 -0.36 5.88
N GLY A 40 -12.94 0.83 6.28
CA GLY A 40 -14.32 1.12 6.66
C GLY A 40 -14.63 0.92 8.14
N ALA A 41 -13.64 0.68 9.00
CA ALA A 41 -13.84 0.56 10.44
C ALA A 41 -13.93 1.94 11.13
N THR A 42 -14.52 1.96 12.32
CA THR A 42 -14.56 3.16 13.15
C THR A 42 -13.20 3.48 13.74
N ILE A 43 -12.44 2.46 14.14
CA ILE A 43 -11.11 2.59 14.74
C ILE A 43 -10.30 1.31 14.53
N GLY A 44 -8.97 1.45 14.45
CA GLY A 44 -8.00 0.38 14.58
C GLY A 44 -7.22 0.52 15.89
N ILE A 45 -7.16 -0.54 16.70
CA ILE A 45 -6.57 -0.53 18.04
C ILE A 45 -5.43 -1.55 18.11
N PHE A 46 -4.30 -1.12 18.63
CA PHE A 46 -3.16 -1.98 18.96
C PHE A 46 -2.94 -2.02 20.47
N PRO A 47 -2.42 -3.12 21.01
CA PRO A 47 -2.11 -3.24 22.42
C PRO A 47 -0.94 -2.32 22.79
N VAL A 48 -0.91 -1.92 24.08
CA VAL A 48 0.26 -1.27 24.65
C VAL A 48 1.22 -2.35 25.14
N ASP A 49 2.46 -2.31 24.67
CA ASP A 49 3.51 -3.27 24.96
C ASP A 49 4.89 -2.61 25.02
N ALA A 50 5.95 -3.41 25.12
CA ALA A 50 7.33 -2.93 25.17
C ALA A 50 7.70 -2.02 23.97
N LYS A 51 7.15 -2.29 22.77
CA LYS A 51 7.38 -1.44 21.58
C LYS A 51 6.81 -0.04 21.73
N THR A 52 5.69 0.11 22.43
CA THR A 52 5.11 1.41 22.77
C THR A 52 6.03 2.19 23.70
N ILE A 53 6.59 1.51 24.71
CA ILE A 53 7.51 2.13 25.69
C ILE A 53 8.83 2.50 25.01
N GLU A 54 9.38 1.63 24.18
CA GLU A 54 10.58 1.90 23.36
C GLU A 54 10.40 3.18 22.50
N TYR A 55 9.29 3.30 21.84
CA TYR A 55 8.95 4.47 21.02
C TYR A 55 8.87 5.75 21.85
N LEU A 56 8.24 5.71 23.02
CA LEU A 56 8.17 6.87 23.91
C LEU A 56 9.56 7.31 24.36
N ARG A 57 10.44 6.38 24.72
CA ARG A 57 11.83 6.68 25.10
C ARG A 57 12.63 7.25 23.93
N ALA A 58 12.52 6.66 22.76
CA ALA A 58 13.22 7.12 21.55
C ALA A 58 12.80 8.51 21.08
N THR A 59 11.64 8.99 21.52
CA THR A 59 11.10 10.31 21.17
C THR A 59 11.17 11.31 22.34
N ASP A 60 12.16 11.13 23.22
CA ASP A 60 12.46 12.01 24.37
C ASP A 60 11.29 12.19 25.35
N ARG A 61 10.57 11.09 25.60
CA ARG A 61 9.43 11.03 26.54
C ARG A 61 9.63 9.98 27.62
N GLY A 62 10.87 9.86 28.17
CA GLY A 62 11.26 8.85 29.15
C GLY A 62 10.36 8.78 30.38
N GLU A 63 10.14 9.90 31.07
CA GLU A 63 9.26 9.94 32.25
C GLU A 63 7.81 9.52 31.90
N LYS A 64 7.31 9.90 30.73
CA LYS A 64 5.98 9.48 30.27
C LYS A 64 5.94 8.00 29.95
N ALA A 65 7.04 7.43 29.45
CA ALA A 65 7.17 6.00 29.19
C ALA A 65 7.06 5.20 30.48
N GLU A 66 7.78 5.58 31.54
CA GLU A 66 7.74 4.92 32.85
C GLU A 66 6.34 4.99 33.46
N ARG A 67 5.72 6.16 33.41
CA ARG A 67 4.35 6.34 33.91
C ARG A 67 3.34 5.51 33.12
N ALA A 68 3.44 5.50 31.81
CA ALA A 68 2.57 4.71 30.93
C ALA A 68 2.72 3.21 31.22
N GLU A 69 3.95 2.72 31.33
CA GLU A 69 4.22 1.32 31.61
C GLU A 69 3.62 0.90 32.96
N ALA A 70 3.88 1.68 34.02
CA ALA A 70 3.35 1.41 35.36
C ALA A 70 1.81 1.41 35.36
N TYR A 71 1.19 2.41 34.70
CA TYR A 71 -0.26 2.53 34.63
C TYR A 71 -0.90 1.36 33.89
N TYR A 72 -0.42 1.03 32.69
CA TYR A 72 -1.00 -0.04 31.89
C TYR A 72 -0.79 -1.43 32.53
N LYS A 73 0.34 -1.63 33.23
CA LYS A 73 0.56 -2.86 34.05
C LYS A 73 -0.42 -2.94 35.22
N ALA A 74 -0.62 -1.86 35.94
CA ALA A 74 -1.57 -1.82 37.06
C ALA A 74 -3.02 -2.05 36.62
N GLN A 75 -3.38 -1.63 35.41
CA GLN A 75 -4.70 -1.86 34.81
C GLN A 75 -4.87 -3.25 34.17
N GLY A 76 -3.83 -4.06 34.07
CA GLY A 76 -3.84 -5.34 33.37
C GLY A 76 -4.00 -5.20 31.84
N LEU A 77 -3.65 -4.04 31.29
CA LEU A 77 -3.76 -3.71 29.87
C LEU A 77 -2.42 -3.68 29.14
N PHE A 78 -1.32 -3.92 29.85
CA PHE A 78 0.01 -4.05 29.25
C PHE A 78 0.22 -5.48 28.77
N VAL A 79 0.59 -5.63 27.51
CA VAL A 79 0.83 -6.96 26.94
C VAL A 79 2.29 -7.37 27.11
N GLU A 80 2.50 -8.43 27.90
CA GLU A 80 3.77 -9.12 28.08
C GLU A 80 3.67 -10.52 27.49
N GLY A 81 4.42 -10.80 26.44
CA GLY A 81 4.44 -12.12 25.82
C GLY A 81 3.15 -12.47 25.06
N LYS A 82 2.58 -13.63 25.32
CA LYS A 82 1.40 -14.12 24.61
C LYS A 82 0.12 -13.46 25.11
N GLN A 83 -0.52 -12.72 24.22
CA GLN A 83 -1.79 -12.07 24.52
C GLN A 83 -2.92 -13.12 24.60
N THR A 84 -3.72 -13.07 25.66
CA THR A 84 -4.97 -13.85 25.74
C THR A 84 -6.03 -13.11 24.93
N PRO A 85 -6.60 -13.72 23.88
CA PRO A 85 -7.64 -13.07 23.10
C PRO A 85 -8.88 -12.79 23.95
N ALA A 86 -9.49 -11.63 23.75
CA ALA A 86 -10.82 -11.34 24.27
C ALA A 86 -11.91 -12.10 23.49
N ASN A 87 -13.16 -12.02 23.95
CA ASN A 87 -14.31 -12.51 23.19
C ASN A 87 -14.66 -11.50 22.09
N TYR A 88 -14.21 -11.77 20.87
CA TYR A 88 -14.53 -10.96 19.70
C TYR A 88 -15.79 -11.44 19.00
N SER A 89 -16.55 -10.53 18.41
CA SER A 89 -17.71 -10.88 17.58
C SER A 89 -17.30 -11.63 16.30
N ASP A 90 -16.07 -11.41 15.83
CA ASP A 90 -15.49 -12.08 14.67
C ASP A 90 -13.96 -11.98 14.70
N VAL A 91 -13.27 -12.92 14.05
CA VAL A 91 -11.81 -12.97 14.00
C VAL A 91 -11.33 -13.18 12.57
N LEU A 92 -10.40 -12.35 12.12
CA LEU A 92 -9.71 -12.49 10.86
C LEU A 92 -8.23 -12.79 11.13
N LYS A 93 -7.69 -13.83 10.48
CA LYS A 93 -6.28 -14.21 10.64
C LYS A 93 -5.46 -13.81 9.43
N LEU A 94 -4.30 -13.21 9.67
CA LEU A 94 -3.29 -12.91 8.66
C LEU A 94 -1.96 -13.52 9.10
N ASP A 95 -1.39 -14.35 8.24
CA ASP A 95 -0.01 -14.80 8.38
C ASP A 95 0.91 -13.74 7.76
N LEU A 96 1.74 -13.10 8.60
CA LEU A 96 2.66 -12.04 8.15
C LEU A 96 3.72 -12.54 7.17
N SER A 97 4.03 -13.83 7.14
CA SER A 97 4.96 -14.41 6.18
C SER A 97 4.45 -14.37 4.74
N THR A 98 3.13 -14.23 4.55
CA THR A 98 2.48 -14.13 3.23
C THR A 98 2.44 -12.71 2.68
N VAL A 99 2.89 -11.72 3.47
CA VAL A 99 2.89 -10.31 3.04
C VAL A 99 4.04 -10.07 2.08
N GLU A 100 3.70 -9.59 0.90
CA GLU A 100 4.64 -9.24 -0.17
C GLU A 100 4.59 -7.74 -0.50
N PRO A 101 5.65 -7.18 -1.07
CA PRO A 101 5.66 -5.80 -1.55
C PRO A 101 4.48 -5.54 -2.49
N SER A 102 3.70 -4.52 -2.18
CA SER A 102 2.44 -4.23 -2.89
C SER A 102 2.22 -2.73 -2.98
N LEU A 103 1.47 -2.31 -3.98
CA LEU A 103 0.99 -0.94 -4.14
C LEU A 103 -0.53 -0.89 -4.06
N ALA A 104 -1.06 0.25 -3.64
CA ALA A 104 -2.49 0.53 -3.68
C ALA A 104 -2.89 1.02 -5.09
N GLY A 105 -4.12 0.78 -5.45
CA GLY A 105 -4.69 1.24 -6.72
C GLY A 105 -4.93 0.09 -7.73
N PRO A 106 -5.37 0.46 -8.96
CA PRO A 106 -5.29 1.79 -9.57
C PRO A 106 -6.38 2.78 -9.13
N SER A 107 -7.49 2.34 -8.56
CA SER A 107 -8.64 3.22 -8.35
C SER A 107 -8.82 3.65 -6.89
N LYS A 108 -8.56 2.75 -5.94
CA LYS A 108 -8.90 2.98 -4.53
C LYS A 108 -7.74 2.57 -3.60
N PRO A 109 -7.61 3.22 -2.42
CA PRO A 109 -6.54 2.90 -1.46
C PRO A 109 -6.55 1.45 -0.95
N HIS A 110 -7.70 0.79 -0.98
CA HIS A 110 -7.86 -0.59 -0.55
C HIS A 110 -7.74 -1.63 -1.65
N ASP A 111 -7.61 -1.20 -2.92
CA ASP A 111 -7.22 -2.10 -4.00
C ASP A 111 -5.73 -2.43 -3.82
N ARG A 112 -5.37 -3.69 -3.96
CA ARG A 112 -3.99 -4.13 -3.81
C ARG A 112 -3.47 -4.75 -5.10
N SER A 113 -2.32 -4.29 -5.54
CA SER A 113 -1.55 -4.90 -6.62
C SER A 113 -0.19 -5.33 -6.09
N ALA A 114 0.16 -6.61 -6.21
CA ALA A 114 1.52 -7.06 -5.93
C ALA A 114 2.51 -6.31 -6.83
N LEU A 115 3.68 -5.94 -6.28
CA LEU A 115 4.66 -5.10 -6.99
C LEU A 115 5.02 -5.68 -8.37
N GLY A 116 5.16 -7.00 -8.47
CA GLY A 116 5.46 -7.68 -9.74
C GLY A 116 4.32 -7.61 -10.77
N SER A 117 3.08 -7.32 -10.37
CA SER A 117 1.91 -7.24 -11.25
C SER A 117 1.45 -5.81 -11.56
N VAL A 118 2.09 -4.81 -10.96
CA VAL A 118 1.67 -3.39 -11.08
C VAL A 118 1.58 -2.93 -12.53
N ARG A 119 2.56 -3.29 -13.35
CA ARG A 119 2.58 -2.93 -14.77
C ARG A 119 1.37 -3.47 -15.54
N GLY A 120 1.05 -4.75 -15.35
CA GLY A 120 -0.11 -5.38 -15.97
C GLY A 120 -1.42 -4.78 -15.45
N SER A 121 -1.52 -4.51 -14.16
CA SER A 121 -2.65 -3.85 -13.53
C SER A 121 -2.87 -2.44 -14.09
N PHE A 122 -1.80 -1.64 -14.19
CA PHE A 122 -1.86 -0.31 -14.79
C PHE A 122 -2.33 -0.36 -16.25
N ARG A 123 -1.78 -1.28 -17.07
CA ARG A 123 -2.15 -1.38 -18.49
C ARG A 123 -3.61 -1.78 -18.69
N LYS A 124 -4.12 -2.70 -17.86
CA LYS A 124 -5.56 -3.03 -17.88
C LYS A 124 -6.43 -1.83 -17.54
N PHE A 125 -6.05 -1.10 -16.49
CA PHE A 125 -6.75 0.12 -16.10
C PHE A 125 -6.70 1.19 -17.20
N ALA A 126 -5.52 1.43 -17.76
CA ALA A 126 -5.31 2.42 -18.81
C ALA A 126 -6.07 2.07 -20.10
N ALA A 127 -6.06 0.80 -20.53
CA ALA A 127 -6.84 0.34 -21.67
C ALA A 127 -8.35 0.59 -21.49
N ALA A 128 -8.87 0.34 -20.29
CA ALA A 128 -10.27 0.61 -19.99
C ALA A 128 -10.57 2.11 -19.90
N ARG A 129 -9.66 2.90 -19.31
CA ARG A 129 -9.82 4.35 -19.12
C ARG A 129 -9.81 5.12 -20.42
N TYR A 130 -8.99 4.69 -21.38
CA TYR A 130 -8.80 5.32 -22.68
C TYR A 130 -9.45 4.52 -23.82
N ALA A 131 -10.47 3.73 -23.53
CA ALA A 131 -11.10 2.85 -24.51
C ALA A 131 -11.59 3.59 -25.77
N THR A 132 -12.10 4.81 -25.63
CA THR A 132 -12.58 5.64 -26.75
C THR A 132 -11.41 6.06 -27.64
N GLU A 133 -10.34 6.58 -27.04
CA GLU A 133 -9.15 7.06 -27.75
C GLU A 133 -8.36 5.91 -28.39
N LEU A 134 -8.46 4.72 -27.81
CA LEU A 134 -7.83 3.51 -28.32
C LEU A 134 -8.69 2.72 -29.33
N SER A 135 -9.86 3.22 -29.68
CA SER A 135 -10.78 2.53 -30.61
C SER A 135 -10.18 2.26 -32.00
N GLY A 136 -9.18 3.05 -32.42
CA GLY A 136 -8.43 2.84 -33.65
C GLY A 136 -7.31 1.79 -33.57
N VAL A 137 -6.97 1.32 -32.37
CA VAL A 137 -5.92 0.31 -32.18
C VAL A 137 -6.51 -1.08 -32.40
N PRO A 138 -5.88 -1.95 -33.23
CA PRO A 138 -6.35 -3.32 -33.43
C PRO A 138 -6.46 -4.08 -32.11
N ALA A 139 -7.60 -4.72 -31.87
CA ALA A 139 -7.89 -5.43 -30.61
C ALA A 139 -6.80 -6.45 -30.23
N ALA A 140 -6.24 -7.18 -31.21
CA ALA A 140 -5.15 -8.12 -30.97
C ALA A 140 -3.88 -7.41 -30.46
N LYS A 141 -3.52 -6.25 -31.03
CA LYS A 141 -2.37 -5.44 -30.59
C LYS A 141 -2.58 -4.93 -29.16
N LEU A 142 -3.77 -4.44 -28.86
CA LEU A 142 -4.12 -3.95 -27.51
C LEU A 142 -4.09 -5.10 -26.49
N ALA A 143 -4.62 -6.27 -26.84
CA ALA A 143 -4.59 -7.45 -25.98
C ALA A 143 -3.16 -7.91 -25.66
N THR A 144 -2.28 -7.94 -26.66
CA THR A 144 -0.85 -8.25 -26.48
C THR A 144 -0.19 -7.23 -25.58
N TRP A 145 -0.40 -5.94 -25.80
CA TRP A 145 0.14 -4.87 -24.97
C TRP A 145 -0.28 -4.99 -23.49
N VAL A 146 -1.55 -5.34 -23.25
CA VAL A 146 -2.07 -5.57 -21.90
C VAL A 146 -1.44 -6.82 -21.27
N ALA A 147 -1.34 -7.92 -22.02
CA ALA A 147 -0.86 -9.22 -21.53
C ALA A 147 0.63 -9.20 -21.17
N GLU A 148 1.45 -8.58 -22.00
CA GLU A 148 2.90 -8.53 -21.79
C GLU A 148 3.29 -7.64 -20.59
N GLY A 149 2.35 -6.89 -20.06
CA GLY A 149 2.62 -5.94 -18.97
C GLY A 149 3.64 -4.87 -19.38
N GLY A 150 4.03 -4.84 -20.64
CA GLY A 150 5.09 -4.01 -21.22
C GLY A 150 6.48 -4.48 -20.85
N THR A 151 7.31 -4.69 -21.84
CA THR A 151 8.74 -4.75 -21.64
C THR A 151 9.21 -3.39 -21.14
N LEU A 152 9.98 -3.36 -20.05
CA LEU A 152 10.87 -2.23 -19.80
C LEU A 152 11.86 -2.21 -20.95
N ALA A 153 11.63 -1.38 -21.94
CA ALA A 153 12.73 -0.99 -22.77
C ALA A 153 13.71 -0.29 -21.83
N SER A 154 14.85 -0.93 -21.58
CA SER A 154 15.99 -0.32 -20.89
C SER A 154 16.48 0.99 -21.57
N LYS A 155 15.81 1.42 -22.59
CA LYS A 155 16.05 2.58 -23.43
C LYS A 155 15.12 3.78 -23.20
N CYS A 156 14.28 3.77 -22.20
CA CYS A 156 13.46 4.95 -21.86
C CYS A 156 14.29 6.17 -21.43
N LEU A 157 15.62 6.02 -21.34
CA LEU A 157 16.55 7.12 -21.05
C LEU A 157 17.12 7.80 -22.32
N GLU A 158 16.89 7.26 -23.50
CA GLU A 158 17.31 7.88 -24.76
C GLU A 158 16.15 8.73 -25.31
N LEU A 159 16.31 10.04 -25.28
CA LEU A 159 15.35 11.07 -25.70
C LEU A 159 14.91 10.97 -27.18
N GLU A 160 15.59 10.17 -27.99
CA GLU A 160 15.34 10.03 -29.43
C GLU A 160 14.65 8.72 -29.82
N ALA A 161 14.47 7.79 -28.89
CA ALA A 161 13.77 6.54 -29.18
C ALA A 161 12.26 6.78 -29.17
N THR A 162 11.57 6.37 -30.22
CA THR A 162 10.10 6.29 -30.22
C THR A 162 9.67 5.41 -29.04
N HIS A 163 8.90 6.00 -28.13
CA HIS A 163 8.39 5.26 -26.97
C HIS A 163 7.67 4.00 -27.47
N PRO A 164 7.89 2.80 -26.87
CA PRO A 164 7.30 1.56 -27.36
C PRO A 164 5.77 1.59 -27.41
N ASP A 165 5.15 2.51 -26.71
CA ASP A 165 3.71 2.72 -26.69
C ASP A 165 3.26 3.89 -27.60
N ALA A 166 4.13 4.44 -28.47
CA ALA A 166 3.82 5.59 -29.32
C ALA A 166 2.56 5.41 -30.18
N ASP A 167 2.28 4.18 -30.60
CA ASP A 167 1.10 3.83 -31.39
C ASP A 167 -0.21 3.76 -30.58
N PHE A 168 -0.15 3.97 -29.26
CA PHE A 168 -1.29 3.88 -28.35
C PHE A 168 -1.86 5.24 -27.94
N GLY A 169 -1.80 6.23 -28.86
CA GLY A 169 -2.41 7.54 -28.63
C GLY A 169 -1.97 8.18 -27.30
N PRO A 170 -2.91 8.53 -26.39
CA PRO A 170 -2.59 9.20 -25.14
C PRO A 170 -1.61 8.43 -24.24
N LEU A 171 -1.57 7.10 -24.36
CA LEU A 171 -0.68 6.24 -23.56
C LEU A 171 0.78 6.32 -24.01
N GLY A 172 1.01 6.64 -25.30
CA GLY A 172 2.33 6.78 -25.90
C GLY A 172 2.89 8.20 -25.88
N GLN A 173 2.10 9.18 -25.45
CA GLN A 173 2.55 10.56 -25.40
C GLN A 173 3.62 10.75 -24.31
N SER A 174 4.73 11.39 -24.69
CA SER A 174 5.82 11.75 -23.80
C SER A 174 5.87 13.25 -23.59
N VAL A 175 5.99 13.69 -22.35
CA VAL A 175 6.21 15.10 -21.99
C VAL A 175 7.68 15.26 -21.61
N PRO A 176 8.45 16.06 -22.34
CA PRO A 176 9.88 16.30 -22.01
C PRO A 176 9.99 17.09 -20.71
N VAL A 177 10.85 16.63 -19.83
CA VAL A 177 11.12 17.25 -18.53
C VAL A 177 12.63 17.41 -18.36
N THR A 178 13.04 18.51 -17.71
CA THR A 178 14.42 18.70 -17.27
C THR A 178 14.41 18.84 -15.76
N ASP A 179 15.17 18.01 -15.05
CA ASP A 179 15.29 18.08 -13.61
C ASP A 179 16.16 19.26 -13.15
N PRO A 180 16.17 19.58 -11.84
CA PRO A 180 17.02 20.67 -11.32
C PRO A 180 18.52 20.47 -11.53
N LEU A 181 18.97 19.26 -11.84
CA LEU A 181 20.37 18.92 -12.14
C LEU A 181 20.70 19.03 -13.63
N GLY A 182 19.71 19.36 -14.48
CA GLY A 182 19.86 19.50 -15.92
C GLY A 182 19.69 18.20 -16.72
N ASN A 183 19.33 17.08 -16.08
CA ASN A 183 19.05 15.84 -16.80
C ASN A 183 17.72 15.95 -17.54
N LYS A 184 17.70 15.45 -18.78
CA LYS A 184 16.51 15.46 -19.64
C LYS A 184 15.92 14.07 -19.74
N TYR A 185 14.61 13.95 -19.57
CA TYR A 185 13.86 12.69 -19.71
C TYR A 185 12.44 12.95 -20.16
N GLY A 186 11.76 11.91 -20.63
CA GLY A 186 10.35 11.96 -21.02
C GLY A 186 9.46 11.31 -19.97
N LEU A 187 8.43 12.01 -19.53
CA LEU A 187 7.36 11.44 -18.72
C LEU A 187 6.25 10.92 -19.62
N VAL A 188 5.78 9.71 -19.34
CA VAL A 188 4.66 9.07 -20.02
C VAL A 188 3.59 8.70 -19.01
N ASN A 189 2.41 8.30 -19.48
CA ASN A 189 1.38 7.76 -18.61
C ASN A 189 1.90 6.58 -17.78
N GLY A 190 1.79 6.69 -16.46
CA GLY A 190 2.30 5.71 -15.49
C GLY A 190 3.74 5.91 -15.05
N SER A 191 4.43 6.98 -15.48
CA SER A 191 5.71 7.37 -14.90
C SER A 191 5.54 7.74 -13.42
N VAL A 192 6.48 7.28 -12.60
CA VAL A 192 6.60 7.65 -11.18
C VAL A 192 7.78 8.60 -11.06
N VAL A 193 7.57 9.76 -10.47
CA VAL A 193 8.55 10.83 -10.28
C VAL A 193 8.76 11.10 -8.80
#